data_630b978cabea9bcfff77336105b20c29
#
_entry.id   630b978cabea9bcfff77336105b20c29
#
_cell.length_a   1.000
_cell.length_b   1.000
_cell.length_c   1.000
_cell.angle_alpha   90.00
_cell.angle_beta   90.00
_cell.angle_gamma   90.00
#
_symmetry.space_group_name_H-M   'P 1'
#
loop_
_entity.id
_entity.type
_entity.pdbx_description
1 polymer ?
#
loop_
_entity_poly.entity_id
_entity_poly.type
_entity_poly.pdbx_seq_one_letter_code
_entity_poly.pdbx_strand_id
1 'polypeptide(L)'
;HSPGRPILHNYMGSFTAFDHYKVTEDLDAASWDSYPLGFLDRDSSDDEYKLRYLRVGDPDLQAFHHDLYRACGRGRWWVMEQQPGPVNWAPWNPAPAPGAVRLWAYEAFAAGAEVVSYFRWRQAPFAQEQMHEALLLPNSEKNEAWHVVKQVSEELASFDSKVETRRSDVALIFDYESEWAWKIQPQGKDFSYLDLVMAHYRALRRLGLS
;
A
#
# COMPACT_ATOMS: atom_id res chain seq x y z
N HIS A 1 13.17 23.39 -7.93
CA HIS A 1 13.96 24.38 -7.22
C HIS A 1 14.66 23.85 -5.97
N SER A 2 14.87 22.53 -5.84
CA SER A 2 15.62 21.89 -4.77
C SER A 2 16.59 20.88 -5.38
N PRO A 3 17.67 21.33 -6.02
CA PRO A 3 18.62 20.44 -6.66
C PRO A 3 19.16 19.39 -5.69
N GLY A 4 19.26 18.13 -6.14
CA GLY A 4 19.80 17.03 -5.35
C GLY A 4 18.81 16.43 -4.32
N ARG A 5 17.54 16.86 -4.31
CA ARG A 5 16.48 16.18 -3.53
C ARG A 5 15.69 15.24 -4.42
N PRO A 6 15.34 14.04 -3.92
CA PRO A 6 14.50 13.11 -4.69
C PRO A 6 13.11 13.68 -4.88
N ILE A 7 12.53 13.39 -6.05
CA ILE A 7 11.17 13.74 -6.42
C ILE A 7 10.35 12.45 -6.47
N LEU A 8 9.23 12.43 -5.76
CA LEU A 8 8.31 11.32 -5.67
C LEU A 8 6.88 11.80 -5.89
N HIS A 9 5.96 10.86 -6.07
CA HIS A 9 4.54 11.11 -6.22
C HIS A 9 3.74 10.08 -5.39
N ASN A 10 2.70 10.54 -4.68
CA ASN A 10 1.77 9.67 -3.96
C ASN A 10 0.84 8.94 -4.93
N TYR A 11 1.12 7.70 -5.26
CA TYR A 11 0.22 6.88 -6.05
C TYR A 11 -0.86 6.24 -5.16
N MET A 12 -2.08 6.22 -5.64
CA MET A 12 -3.19 5.57 -4.94
C MET A 12 -3.29 4.09 -5.34
N GLY A 13 -3.56 3.23 -4.36
CA GLY A 13 -3.83 1.83 -4.64
C GLY A 13 -5.06 1.63 -5.54
N SER A 14 -4.97 0.66 -6.45
CA SER A 14 -6.04 0.32 -7.41
C SER A 14 -6.47 1.47 -8.35
N PHE A 15 -5.66 2.49 -8.48
CA PHE A 15 -5.90 3.61 -9.38
C PHE A 15 -5.19 3.37 -10.72
N THR A 16 -5.96 3.31 -11.79
CA THR A 16 -5.46 2.91 -13.13
C THR A 16 -5.78 3.95 -14.21
N ALA A 17 -6.11 5.18 -13.82
CA ALA A 17 -6.46 6.23 -14.76
C ALA A 17 -5.27 6.78 -15.57
N PHE A 18 -4.05 6.49 -15.15
CA PHE A 18 -2.82 6.79 -15.88
C PHE A 18 -1.78 5.67 -15.71
N ASP A 19 -0.78 5.68 -16.57
CA ASP A 19 0.32 4.70 -16.56
C ASP A 19 1.41 5.14 -15.56
N HIS A 20 1.51 4.43 -14.46
CA HIS A 20 2.49 4.70 -13.41
C HIS A 20 3.93 4.46 -13.88
N TYR A 21 4.17 3.53 -14.82
CA TYR A 21 5.50 3.32 -15.38
C TYR A 21 5.99 4.57 -16.11
N LYS A 22 5.13 5.16 -16.98
CA LYS A 22 5.46 6.38 -17.72
C LYS A 22 5.68 7.58 -16.79
N VAL A 23 4.82 7.75 -15.79
CA VAL A 23 4.99 8.86 -14.83
C VAL A 23 6.26 8.69 -13.99
N THR A 24 6.60 7.47 -13.60
CA THR A 24 7.77 7.21 -12.75
C THR A 24 9.10 7.38 -13.51
N GLU A 25 9.09 7.42 -14.85
CA GLU A 25 10.31 7.69 -15.64
C GLU A 25 10.96 9.03 -15.24
N ASP A 26 10.16 10.03 -14.88
CA ASP A 26 10.61 11.36 -14.47
C ASP A 26 10.81 11.50 -12.95
N LEU A 27 10.62 10.42 -12.17
CA LEU A 27 10.74 10.41 -10.72
C LEU A 27 11.99 9.64 -10.26
N ASP A 28 12.49 9.97 -9.07
CA ASP A 28 13.65 9.30 -8.47
C ASP A 28 13.27 7.94 -7.86
N ALA A 29 12.03 7.76 -7.42
CA ALA A 29 11.47 6.51 -6.92
C ALA A 29 9.94 6.53 -7.08
N ALA A 30 9.32 5.36 -7.17
CA ALA A 30 7.88 5.24 -7.02
C ALA A 30 7.47 5.34 -5.55
N SER A 31 6.29 5.85 -5.26
CA SER A 31 5.74 5.79 -3.91
C SER A 31 4.22 5.74 -3.93
N TRP A 32 3.64 5.07 -2.94
CA TRP A 32 2.21 4.87 -2.90
C TRP A 32 1.64 4.95 -1.48
N ASP A 33 0.31 5.12 -1.43
CA ASP A 33 -0.44 5.29 -0.20
C ASP A 33 -1.14 3.98 0.16
N SER A 34 -0.68 3.35 1.25
CA SER A 34 -1.11 2.04 1.71
C SER A 34 -2.12 2.16 2.85
N TYR A 35 -3.37 1.88 2.54
CA TYR A 35 -4.50 1.89 3.49
C TYR A 35 -5.23 0.54 3.49
N PRO A 36 -4.63 -0.52 4.06
CA PRO A 36 -5.13 -1.88 3.94
C PRO A 36 -6.59 -2.07 4.36
N LEU A 37 -7.03 -1.42 5.45
CA LEU A 37 -8.40 -1.54 5.93
C LEU A 37 -9.37 -0.72 5.09
N GLY A 38 -8.98 0.51 4.72
CA GLY A 38 -9.83 1.38 3.91
C GLY A 38 -10.05 0.81 2.49
N PHE A 39 -9.03 0.20 1.91
CA PHE A 39 -9.15 -0.46 0.60
C PHE A 39 -10.00 -1.71 0.65
N LEU A 40 -9.84 -2.56 1.68
CA LEU A 40 -10.66 -3.75 1.86
C LEU A 40 -12.16 -3.40 1.88
N ASP A 41 -12.52 -2.32 2.57
CA ASP A 41 -13.91 -1.92 2.67
C ASP A 41 -14.51 -1.47 1.32
N ARG A 42 -13.69 -0.87 0.45
CA ARG A 42 -14.06 -0.46 -0.91
C ARG A 42 -13.94 -1.56 -1.97
N ASP A 43 -13.32 -2.69 -1.63
CA ASP A 43 -13.18 -3.83 -2.52
C ASP A 43 -14.53 -4.44 -2.88
N SER A 44 -14.62 -5.06 -4.05
CA SER A 44 -15.81 -5.76 -4.55
C SER A 44 -16.02 -7.14 -3.95
N SER A 45 -15.13 -7.60 -3.06
CA SER A 45 -15.25 -8.88 -2.37
C SER A 45 -16.54 -8.96 -1.53
N ASP A 46 -16.99 -10.20 -1.30
CA ASP A 46 -18.16 -10.47 -0.47
C ASP A 46 -17.94 -10.14 1.01
N ASP A 47 -19.02 -10.10 1.77
CA ASP A 47 -18.98 -9.74 3.19
C ASP A 47 -18.21 -10.77 4.03
N GLU A 48 -18.23 -12.06 3.67
CA GLU A 48 -17.47 -13.10 4.39
C GLU A 48 -15.97 -12.84 4.28
N TYR A 49 -15.50 -12.53 3.08
CA TYR A 49 -14.10 -12.16 2.85
C TYR A 49 -13.71 -10.89 3.61
N LYS A 50 -14.53 -9.84 3.52
CA LYS A 50 -14.30 -8.58 4.23
C LYS A 50 -14.26 -8.78 5.75
N LEU A 51 -15.18 -9.55 6.32
CA LEU A 51 -15.21 -9.86 7.74
C LEU A 51 -13.95 -10.63 8.18
N ARG A 52 -13.46 -11.56 7.36
CA ARG A 52 -12.24 -12.32 7.63
C ARG A 52 -11.00 -11.43 7.80
N TYR A 53 -10.90 -10.40 6.98
CA TYR A 53 -9.75 -9.50 6.93
C TYR A 53 -10.01 -8.12 7.52
N LEU A 54 -11.16 -7.91 8.15
CA LEU A 54 -11.68 -6.62 8.58
C LEU A 54 -10.66 -5.73 9.31
N ARG A 55 -9.78 -6.33 10.10
CA ARG A 55 -8.82 -5.60 10.95
C ARG A 55 -7.35 -5.77 10.53
N VAL A 56 -7.10 -6.41 9.40
CA VAL A 56 -5.75 -6.64 8.88
C VAL A 56 -5.58 -6.26 7.40
N GLY A 57 -6.68 -6.06 6.66
CA GLY A 57 -6.67 -5.78 5.23
C GLY A 57 -6.44 -7.02 4.36
N ASP A 58 -6.69 -6.91 3.05
CA ASP A 58 -6.39 -7.96 2.09
C ASP A 58 -4.87 -8.06 1.88
N PRO A 59 -4.23 -9.17 2.30
CA PRO A 59 -2.77 -9.31 2.19
C PRO A 59 -2.28 -9.37 0.73
N ASP A 60 -3.11 -9.86 -0.19
CA ASP A 60 -2.73 -9.99 -1.59
C ASP A 60 -2.83 -8.66 -2.32
N LEU A 61 -3.80 -7.82 -1.96
CA LEU A 61 -3.93 -6.47 -2.53
C LEU A 61 -2.73 -5.59 -2.15
N GLN A 62 -2.34 -5.63 -0.89
CA GLN A 62 -1.19 -4.86 -0.41
C GLN A 62 0.10 -5.35 -1.08
N ALA A 63 0.34 -6.65 -1.10
CA ALA A 63 1.52 -7.23 -1.73
C ALA A 63 1.60 -6.94 -3.24
N PHE A 64 0.46 -7.00 -3.94
CA PHE A 64 0.41 -6.64 -5.36
C PHE A 64 0.89 -5.21 -5.61
N HIS A 65 0.43 -4.25 -4.80
CA HIS A 65 0.85 -2.87 -4.95
C HIS A 65 2.32 -2.66 -4.60
N HIS A 66 2.87 -3.39 -3.62
CA HIS A 66 4.30 -3.38 -3.34
C HIS A 66 5.11 -3.83 -4.55
N ASP A 67 4.72 -4.93 -5.19
CA ASP A 67 5.37 -5.44 -6.40
C ASP A 67 5.21 -4.50 -7.60
N LEU A 68 4.01 -3.95 -7.81
CA LEU A 68 3.74 -3.00 -8.88
C LEU A 68 4.61 -1.74 -8.77
N TYR A 69 4.62 -1.11 -7.60
CA TYR A 69 5.38 0.14 -7.44
C TYR A 69 6.88 -0.10 -7.35
N ARG A 70 7.32 -1.27 -6.86
CA ARG A 70 8.71 -1.69 -7.02
C ARG A 70 9.10 -1.80 -8.49
N ALA A 71 8.25 -2.37 -9.33
CA ALA A 71 8.50 -2.46 -10.77
C ALA A 71 8.49 -1.09 -11.45
N CYS A 72 7.50 -0.23 -11.17
CA CYS A 72 7.43 1.14 -11.67
C CYS A 72 8.68 1.95 -11.30
N GLY A 73 9.15 1.82 -10.07
CA GLY A 73 10.33 2.51 -9.54
C GLY A 73 11.66 1.86 -9.92
N ARG A 74 11.66 0.85 -10.79
CA ARG A 74 12.89 0.14 -11.21
C ARG A 74 13.70 -0.41 -10.02
N GLY A 75 12.98 -0.90 -9.01
CA GLY A 75 13.52 -1.42 -7.76
C GLY A 75 13.52 -0.40 -6.60
N ARG A 76 13.37 0.90 -6.86
CA ARG A 76 13.32 1.95 -5.83
C ARG A 76 11.88 2.37 -5.57
N TRP A 77 11.41 2.16 -4.35
CA TRP A 77 10.05 2.53 -4.01
C TRP A 77 9.84 2.76 -2.50
N TRP A 78 8.81 3.54 -2.17
CA TRP A 78 8.45 3.92 -0.81
C TRP A 78 6.96 3.69 -0.56
N VAL A 79 6.60 3.42 0.69
CA VAL A 79 5.25 3.68 1.17
C VAL A 79 5.23 5.13 1.65
N MET A 80 4.52 6.01 0.91
CA MET A 80 4.45 7.42 1.24
C MET A 80 3.48 7.69 2.38
N GLU A 81 2.35 6.99 2.38
CA GLU A 81 1.34 7.05 3.43
C GLU A 81 0.97 5.65 3.88
N GLN A 82 1.48 5.22 5.02
CA GLN A 82 1.04 3.99 5.66
C GLN A 82 -0.06 4.30 6.66
N GLN A 83 -1.12 3.52 6.63
CA GLN A 83 -2.22 3.58 7.59
C GLN A 83 -1.72 3.31 9.02
N PRO A 84 -1.89 4.24 9.99
CA PRO A 84 -1.54 4.01 11.38
C PRO A 84 -2.70 3.51 12.24
N GLY A 85 -3.94 3.81 11.85
CA GLY A 85 -5.16 3.54 12.60
C GLY A 85 -6.39 3.67 11.71
N PRO A 86 -7.60 3.90 12.25
CA PRO A 86 -8.80 4.17 11.47
C PRO A 86 -8.60 5.32 10.47
N VAL A 87 -9.12 5.15 9.27
CA VAL A 87 -9.25 6.24 8.28
C VAL A 87 -10.59 6.95 8.46
N ASN A 88 -10.84 8.03 7.70
CA ASN A 88 -12.10 8.79 7.77
C ASN A 88 -12.93 8.72 6.50
N TRP A 89 -12.41 8.10 5.44
CA TRP A 89 -12.97 8.15 4.09
C TRP A 89 -13.61 6.84 3.62
N ALA A 90 -13.44 5.75 4.34
CA ALA A 90 -14.12 4.49 4.06
C ALA A 90 -15.50 4.47 4.75
N PRO A 91 -16.49 3.72 4.24
CA PRO A 91 -17.79 3.53 4.90
C PRO A 91 -17.67 2.98 6.33
N TRP A 92 -16.74 2.03 6.54
CA TRP A 92 -16.41 1.45 7.84
C TRP A 92 -14.92 1.64 8.14
N ASN A 93 -14.61 2.12 9.32
CA ASN A 93 -13.25 2.50 9.70
C ASN A 93 -12.83 1.79 11.00
N PRO A 94 -12.63 0.46 10.97
CA PRO A 94 -12.21 -0.29 12.15
C PRO A 94 -10.78 0.06 12.55
N ALA A 95 -10.47 -0.11 13.83
CA ALA A 95 -9.09 -0.07 14.30
C ALA A 95 -8.32 -1.31 13.83
N PRO A 96 -7.05 -1.20 13.44
CA PRO A 96 -6.20 -2.34 13.15
C PRO A 96 -6.17 -3.36 14.28
N ALA A 97 -5.99 -4.62 13.94
CA ALA A 97 -5.70 -5.63 14.96
C ALA A 97 -4.33 -5.36 15.62
N PRO A 98 -4.13 -5.74 16.89
CA PRO A 98 -2.82 -5.67 17.51
C PRO A 98 -1.75 -6.35 16.65
N GLY A 99 -0.67 -5.63 16.33
CA GLY A 99 0.39 -6.10 15.46
C GLY A 99 0.20 -5.86 13.97
N ALA A 100 -0.99 -5.47 13.48
CA ALA A 100 -1.24 -5.24 12.06
C ALA A 100 -0.35 -4.12 11.50
N VAL A 101 -0.26 -2.98 12.17
CA VAL A 101 0.58 -1.85 11.74
C VAL A 101 2.05 -2.26 11.64
N ARG A 102 2.54 -3.08 12.59
CA ARG A 102 3.89 -3.64 12.54
C ARG A 102 4.05 -4.61 11.36
N LEU A 103 3.08 -5.51 11.15
CA LEU A 103 3.10 -6.45 10.03
C LEU A 103 3.20 -5.74 8.68
N TRP A 104 2.38 -4.71 8.44
CA TRP A 104 2.38 -3.95 7.19
C TRP A 104 3.73 -3.28 6.92
N ALA A 105 4.37 -2.73 7.95
CA ALA A 105 5.71 -2.15 7.80
C ALA A 105 6.74 -3.21 7.40
N TYR A 106 6.73 -4.37 8.08
CA TYR A 106 7.65 -5.47 7.74
C TYR A 106 7.38 -6.06 6.37
N GLU A 107 6.13 -6.17 5.94
CA GLU A 107 5.78 -6.61 4.59
C GLU A 107 6.35 -5.66 3.53
N ALA A 108 6.22 -4.35 3.72
CA ALA A 108 6.78 -3.36 2.81
C ALA A 108 8.31 -3.47 2.74
N PHE A 109 9.00 -3.54 3.89
CA PHE A 109 10.46 -3.71 3.90
C PHE A 109 10.91 -5.04 3.32
N ALA A 110 10.20 -6.13 3.58
CA ALA A 110 10.47 -7.44 2.99
C ALA A 110 10.30 -7.42 1.46
N ALA A 111 9.37 -6.63 0.94
CA ALA A 111 9.20 -6.37 -0.49
C ALA A 111 10.20 -5.36 -1.06
N GLY A 112 11.12 -4.83 -0.25
CA GLY A 112 12.20 -3.94 -0.67
C GLY A 112 11.88 -2.45 -0.64
N ALA A 113 10.91 -2.00 0.15
CA ALA A 113 10.68 -0.58 0.39
C ALA A 113 11.90 0.09 1.03
N GLU A 114 12.32 1.24 0.50
CA GLU A 114 13.38 2.04 1.12
C GLU A 114 12.87 2.82 2.34
N VAL A 115 11.59 3.21 2.32
CA VAL A 115 10.94 4.03 3.36
C VAL A 115 9.49 3.57 3.56
N VAL A 116 9.07 3.54 4.83
CA VAL A 116 7.65 3.47 5.22
C VAL A 116 7.34 4.73 6.03
N SER A 117 6.57 5.63 5.45
CA SER A 117 6.11 6.87 6.05
C SER A 117 4.65 6.74 6.46
N TYR A 118 4.25 7.35 7.55
CA TYR A 118 2.90 7.22 8.08
C TYR A 118 2.08 8.48 7.86
N PHE A 119 0.87 8.36 7.43
CA PHE A 119 -0.07 9.46 7.39
C PHE A 119 -1.01 9.35 8.59
N ARG A 120 -0.82 10.23 9.59
CA ARG A 120 0.15 11.34 9.60
C ARG A 120 0.80 11.50 10.98
N TRP A 121 1.66 12.48 11.14
CA TRP A 121 2.34 12.75 12.41
C TRP A 121 1.38 13.05 13.55
N ARG A 122 0.43 13.99 13.35
CA ARG A 122 -0.57 14.38 14.37
C ARG A 122 -1.96 14.48 13.75
N GLN A 123 -2.94 13.89 14.41
CA GLN A 123 -4.34 13.96 14.04
C GLN A 123 -4.83 15.42 14.08
N ALA A 124 -5.60 15.81 13.06
CA ALA A 124 -6.16 17.14 12.98
C ALA A 124 -7.19 17.36 14.10
N PRO A 125 -7.13 18.50 14.83
CA PRO A 125 -8.09 18.77 15.87
C PRO A 125 -9.47 19.22 15.36
N PHE A 126 -9.59 19.58 14.08
CA PHE A 126 -10.82 20.03 13.42
C PHE A 126 -10.70 19.92 11.89
N ALA A 127 -11.79 20.22 11.18
CA ALA A 127 -11.94 20.22 9.74
C ALA A 127 -11.97 18.80 9.12
N GLN A 128 -11.76 18.73 7.80
CA GLN A 128 -11.69 17.45 7.10
C GLN A 128 -10.56 16.59 7.66
N GLU A 129 -10.71 15.29 7.60
CA GLU A 129 -9.73 14.33 8.14
C GLU A 129 -9.49 14.41 9.65
N GLN A 130 -10.32 15.15 10.41
CA GLN A 130 -10.21 15.16 11.88
C GLN A 130 -10.38 13.76 12.50
N MET A 131 -11.10 12.85 11.81
CA MET A 131 -11.29 11.47 12.23
C MET A 131 -10.25 10.51 11.64
N HIS A 132 -9.31 11.03 10.84
CA HIS A 132 -8.18 10.23 10.35
C HIS A 132 -7.14 10.12 11.44
N GLU A 133 -6.96 8.91 11.95
CA GLU A 133 -6.04 8.66 13.04
C GLU A 133 -4.58 8.87 12.62
N ALA A 134 -3.75 9.30 13.55
CA ALA A 134 -2.35 9.63 13.35
C ALA A 134 -1.48 9.04 14.45
N LEU A 135 -0.15 9.24 14.36
CA LEU A 135 0.78 8.79 15.39
C LEU A 135 0.59 9.54 16.72
N LEU A 136 0.22 10.83 16.65
CA LEU A 136 -0.15 11.62 17.81
C LEU A 136 -1.62 12.00 17.76
N LEU A 137 -2.26 12.03 18.92
CA LEU A 137 -3.61 12.53 19.10
C LEU A 137 -3.69 14.04 18.85
N PRO A 138 -4.89 14.66 18.74
CA PRO A 138 -5.04 16.09 18.53
C PRO A 138 -4.37 16.97 19.60
N ASN A 139 -4.32 16.49 20.84
CA ASN A 139 -3.64 17.14 21.98
C ASN A 139 -2.12 16.88 22.03
N SER A 140 -1.55 16.23 21.01
CA SER A 140 -0.14 15.83 20.89
C SER A 140 0.31 14.71 21.83
N GLU A 141 -0.59 14.03 22.52
CA GLU A 141 -0.28 12.79 23.22
C GLU A 141 0.00 11.66 22.23
N LYS A 142 0.81 10.71 22.67
CA LYS A 142 1.19 9.55 21.85
C LYS A 142 0.02 8.59 21.72
N ASN A 143 -0.32 8.24 20.49
CA ASN A 143 -1.31 7.21 20.19
C ASN A 143 -0.68 5.80 20.20
N GLU A 144 -1.50 4.75 20.16
CA GLU A 144 -1.03 3.36 20.09
C GLU A 144 -0.05 3.13 18.92
N ALA A 145 -0.40 3.64 17.74
CA ALA A 145 0.45 3.53 16.56
C ALA A 145 1.85 4.14 16.74
N TRP A 146 1.99 5.20 17.54
CA TRP A 146 3.30 5.79 17.81
C TRP A 146 4.24 4.79 18.50
N HIS A 147 3.73 4.04 19.46
CA HIS A 147 4.52 3.02 20.18
C HIS A 147 4.95 1.89 19.25
N VAL A 148 4.04 1.44 18.38
CA VAL A 148 4.32 0.39 17.39
C VAL A 148 5.37 0.86 16.38
N VAL A 149 5.24 2.07 15.83
CA VAL A 149 6.18 2.64 14.86
C VAL A 149 7.57 2.83 15.49
N LYS A 150 7.61 3.31 16.74
CA LYS A 150 8.87 3.42 17.49
C LYS A 150 9.54 2.05 17.65
N GLN A 151 8.78 1.03 18.05
CA GLN A 151 9.28 -0.34 18.17
C GLN A 151 9.84 -0.85 16.84
N VAL A 152 9.10 -0.71 15.73
CA VAL A 152 9.58 -1.11 14.39
C VAL A 152 10.88 -0.39 14.02
N SER A 153 10.98 0.90 14.31
CA SER A 153 12.19 1.68 14.05
C SER A 153 13.39 1.17 14.85
N GLU A 154 13.20 0.83 16.12
CA GLU A 154 14.24 0.27 16.99
C GLU A 154 14.67 -1.14 16.53
N GLU A 155 13.71 -1.98 16.15
CA GLU A 155 13.97 -3.31 15.60
C GLU A 155 14.78 -3.22 14.31
N LEU A 156 14.38 -2.38 13.35
CA LEU A 156 15.09 -2.19 12.08
C LEU A 156 16.49 -1.63 12.28
N ALA A 157 16.68 -0.71 13.22
CA ALA A 157 18.01 -0.18 13.55
C ALA A 157 18.95 -1.25 14.12
N SER A 158 18.42 -2.35 14.63
CA SER A 158 19.22 -3.48 15.14
C SER A 158 19.67 -4.47 14.06
N PHE A 159 19.11 -4.40 12.85
CA PHE A 159 19.55 -5.27 11.76
C PHE A 159 20.89 -4.80 11.19
N ASP A 160 21.89 -5.67 11.28
CA ASP A 160 23.26 -5.42 10.79
C ASP A 160 23.45 -5.79 9.30
N SER A 161 22.39 -6.14 8.59
CA SER A 161 22.51 -6.62 7.22
C SER A 161 21.74 -5.76 6.22
N LYS A 162 22.35 -5.53 5.07
CA LYS A 162 21.64 -5.08 3.89
C LYS A 162 20.63 -6.15 3.52
N VAL A 163 19.35 -5.80 3.54
CA VAL A 163 18.30 -6.68 3.04
C VAL A 163 18.47 -6.78 1.52
N GLU A 164 18.95 -7.92 1.05
CA GLU A 164 18.98 -8.19 -0.39
C GLU A 164 17.58 -8.68 -0.82
N THR A 165 16.98 -7.96 -1.75
CA THR A 165 15.75 -8.40 -2.38
C THR A 165 16.03 -9.59 -3.30
N ARG A 166 15.40 -10.73 -3.02
CA ARG A 166 15.51 -11.90 -3.88
C ARG A 166 14.84 -11.61 -5.23
N ARG A 167 15.47 -12.05 -6.31
CA ARG A 167 14.88 -12.00 -7.65
C ARG A 167 13.74 -13.01 -7.72
N SER A 168 12.59 -12.58 -8.21
CA SER A 168 11.43 -13.45 -8.44
C SER A 168 11.66 -14.39 -9.64
N ASP A 169 11.15 -15.62 -9.53
CA ASP A 169 11.25 -16.62 -10.60
C ASP A 169 10.14 -16.46 -11.66
N VAL A 170 9.07 -15.73 -11.32
CA VAL A 170 7.89 -15.49 -12.18
C VAL A 170 7.63 -13.99 -12.30
N ALA A 171 7.31 -13.54 -13.49
CA ALA A 171 6.85 -12.18 -13.77
C ALA A 171 5.36 -12.20 -14.17
N LEU A 172 4.56 -11.36 -13.54
CA LEU A 172 3.19 -11.08 -13.94
C LEU A 172 3.16 -9.74 -14.67
N ILE A 173 2.66 -9.73 -15.91
CA ILE A 173 2.54 -8.51 -16.70
C ILE A 173 1.25 -7.80 -16.33
N PHE A 174 1.38 -6.53 -15.93
CA PHE A 174 0.26 -5.60 -15.75
C PHE A 174 0.41 -4.45 -16.76
N ASP A 175 -0.62 -4.26 -17.59
CA ASP A 175 -0.60 -3.31 -18.69
C ASP A 175 -1.81 -2.37 -18.64
N TYR A 176 -1.54 -1.07 -18.45
CA TYR A 176 -2.57 -0.04 -18.34
C TYR A 176 -3.34 0.15 -19.65
N GLU A 177 -2.67 0.06 -20.78
CA GLU A 177 -3.32 0.24 -22.10
C GLU A 177 -4.32 -0.88 -22.37
N SER A 178 -4.02 -2.11 -21.96
CA SER A 178 -4.96 -3.24 -22.01
C SER A 178 -6.18 -3.01 -21.13
N GLU A 179 -6.00 -2.49 -19.91
CA GLU A 179 -7.13 -2.15 -19.05
C GLU A 179 -8.00 -1.04 -19.65
N TRP A 180 -7.39 0.00 -20.19
CA TRP A 180 -8.14 1.09 -20.84
C TRP A 180 -8.89 0.63 -22.08
N ALA A 181 -8.28 -0.23 -22.90
CA ALA A 181 -8.93 -0.80 -24.08
C ALA A 181 -10.21 -1.57 -23.69
N TRP A 182 -10.15 -2.38 -22.63
CA TRP A 182 -11.32 -3.09 -22.10
C TRP A 182 -12.39 -2.14 -21.55
N LYS A 183 -12.00 -1.03 -20.90
CA LYS A 183 -12.96 -0.03 -20.41
C LYS A 183 -13.65 0.73 -21.53
N ILE A 184 -12.93 1.02 -22.62
CA ILE A 184 -13.48 1.73 -23.79
C ILE A 184 -14.39 0.82 -24.60
N GLN A 185 -14.03 -0.44 -24.77
CA GLN A 185 -14.77 -1.42 -25.58
C GLN A 185 -14.92 -2.76 -24.83
N PRO A 186 -15.79 -2.81 -23.82
CA PRO A 186 -15.97 -4.02 -23.01
C PRO A 186 -16.53 -5.17 -23.85
N GLN A 187 -15.93 -6.35 -23.69
CA GLN A 187 -16.35 -7.58 -24.35
C GLN A 187 -17.21 -8.49 -23.47
N GLY A 188 -17.44 -8.09 -22.23
CA GLY A 188 -18.26 -8.81 -21.25
C GLY A 188 -18.68 -7.89 -20.12
N LYS A 189 -19.94 -8.03 -19.65
CA LYS A 189 -20.53 -7.17 -18.61
C LYS A 189 -19.76 -7.24 -17.28
N ASP A 190 -19.30 -8.42 -16.92
CA ASP A 190 -18.72 -8.72 -15.61
C ASP A 190 -17.20 -8.93 -15.68
N PHE A 191 -16.55 -8.48 -16.75
CA PHE A 191 -15.11 -8.57 -16.89
C PHE A 191 -14.41 -7.35 -16.31
N SER A 192 -13.43 -7.59 -15.43
CA SER A 192 -12.49 -6.61 -14.92
C SER A 192 -11.07 -7.09 -15.18
N TYR A 193 -10.27 -6.29 -15.86
CA TYR A 193 -8.87 -6.62 -16.13
C TYR A 193 -8.05 -6.71 -14.83
N LEU A 194 -8.29 -5.78 -13.90
CA LEU A 194 -7.61 -5.80 -12.61
C LEU A 194 -7.96 -7.05 -11.79
N ASP A 195 -9.24 -7.46 -11.79
CA ASP A 195 -9.66 -8.68 -11.07
C ASP A 195 -9.03 -9.94 -11.68
N LEU A 196 -8.89 -9.98 -13.02
CA LEU A 196 -8.18 -11.06 -13.70
C LEU A 196 -6.71 -11.12 -13.27
N VAL A 197 -6.02 -9.98 -13.27
CA VAL A 197 -4.63 -9.89 -12.82
C VAL A 197 -4.51 -10.32 -11.35
N MET A 198 -5.39 -9.82 -10.49
CA MET A 198 -5.41 -10.17 -9.07
C MET A 198 -5.69 -11.65 -8.83
N ALA A 199 -6.55 -12.29 -9.63
CA ALA A 199 -6.80 -13.73 -9.52
C ALA A 199 -5.52 -14.55 -9.81
N HIS A 200 -4.74 -14.17 -10.82
CA HIS A 200 -3.45 -14.80 -11.12
C HIS A 200 -2.40 -14.50 -10.04
N TYR A 201 -2.33 -13.26 -9.57
CA TYR A 201 -1.43 -12.86 -8.51
C TYR A 201 -1.67 -13.65 -7.21
N ARG A 202 -2.93 -13.75 -6.78
CA ARG A 202 -3.33 -14.57 -5.61
C ARG A 202 -2.95 -16.04 -5.77
N ALA A 203 -3.09 -16.60 -6.97
CA ALA A 203 -2.70 -17.98 -7.25
C ALA A 203 -1.18 -18.18 -7.10
N LEU A 204 -0.36 -17.27 -7.64
CA LEU A 204 1.10 -17.32 -7.52
C LEU A 204 1.53 -17.20 -6.05
N ARG A 205 0.94 -16.28 -5.28
CA ARG A 205 1.22 -16.15 -3.84
C ARG A 205 0.89 -17.42 -3.04
N ARG A 206 -0.22 -18.08 -3.34
CA ARG A 206 -0.58 -19.37 -2.71
C ARG A 206 0.41 -20.49 -3.00
N LEU A 207 1.12 -20.42 -4.13
CA LEU A 207 2.21 -21.32 -4.48
C LEU A 207 3.55 -20.95 -3.83
N GLY A 208 3.59 -19.86 -3.03
CA GLY A 208 4.82 -19.36 -2.43
C GLY A 208 5.77 -18.70 -3.44
N LEU A 209 5.27 -18.29 -4.58
CA LEU A 209 6.00 -17.53 -5.59
C LEU A 209 5.84 -16.03 -5.33
N SER A 210 6.94 -15.32 -5.34
CA SER A 210 7.00 -13.87 -5.09
C SER A 210 7.96 -13.20 -6.05
#